data_875153bbabd91617f3c60ff9e40eed6b
#
_entry.id   875153bbabd91617f3c60ff9e40eed6b
#
_cell.length_a   1.000
_cell.length_b   1.000
_cell.length_c   1.000
_cell.angle_alpha   90.00
_cell.angle_beta   90.00
_cell.angle_gamma   90.00
#
_symmetry.space_group_name_H-M   'P 1'
#
loop_
_entity.id
_entity.type
_entity.pdbx_description
1 polymer ?
#
loop_
_entity_poly.entity_id
_entity_poly.type
_entity_poly.pdbx_seq_one_letter_code
_entity_poly.pdbx_strand_id
1 'polypeptide(L)'
;DPTVDSRQRFLREWFEHQFERATVSWDPMNRALICDPASGKKSSDYTSMCVIGYGADHNIYLLDLIRDRLTLSQRADEYIRLHRKWRPMLCGYESYGLQADIEYIKERQNRETYRFEIQELKGKLGKFDRVNRLIPICAEGRFWLPDAILRTNTEGKLEELVQILIEQEFLAWPVSAYDDDLDSISRVFDLEMPWPMPVPVEHRDDRYSKPRRAASWMAS
;
A
#
# COMPACT_ATOMS: atom_id res chain seq x y z
N ASP A 1 -33.35 -5.57 -8.81
CA ASP A 1 -31.92 -5.70 -9.14
C ASP A 1 -31.31 -4.31 -9.13
N PRO A 2 -30.29 -4.04 -8.29
CA PRO A 2 -29.57 -2.79 -8.42
C PRO A 2 -28.91 -2.80 -9.80
N THR A 3 -29.29 -1.85 -10.64
CA THR A 3 -28.68 -1.63 -11.93
C THR A 3 -27.20 -1.33 -11.70
N VAL A 4 -26.33 -2.29 -12.00
CA VAL A 4 -24.89 -2.10 -12.05
C VAL A 4 -24.66 -0.91 -12.99
N ASP A 5 -24.12 0.20 -12.48
CA ASP A 5 -23.81 1.35 -13.31
C ASP A 5 -22.84 0.85 -14.40
N SER A 6 -23.24 1.01 -15.66
CA SER A 6 -22.44 0.56 -16.83
C SER A 6 -21.05 1.26 -16.88
N ARG A 7 -20.81 2.23 -16.01
CA ARG A 7 -19.54 2.93 -15.83
C ARG A 7 -18.64 2.31 -14.77
N GLN A 8 -19.18 1.46 -13.86
CA GLN A 8 -18.39 0.79 -12.84
C GLN A 8 -17.34 -0.13 -13.49
N ARG A 9 -16.09 0.02 -13.08
CA ARG A 9 -14.94 -0.70 -13.63
C ARG A 9 -14.43 -1.81 -12.73
N PHE A 10 -14.61 -1.68 -11.40
CA PHE A 10 -14.21 -2.67 -10.41
C PHE A 10 -15.45 -3.31 -9.80
N LEU A 11 -15.45 -4.63 -9.63
CA LEU A 11 -16.56 -5.39 -9.09
C LEU A 11 -16.29 -5.74 -7.62
N ARG A 12 -17.34 -5.69 -6.79
CA ARG A 12 -17.25 -5.99 -5.34
C ARG A 12 -16.65 -7.37 -5.07
N GLU A 13 -17.06 -8.36 -5.84
CA GLU A 13 -16.62 -9.75 -5.71
C GLU A 13 -15.09 -9.92 -5.85
N TRP A 14 -14.38 -8.97 -6.48
CA TRP A 14 -12.93 -9.00 -6.60
C TRP A 14 -12.20 -8.67 -5.30
N PHE A 15 -12.90 -8.11 -4.31
CA PHE A 15 -12.36 -7.68 -3.01
C PHE A 15 -12.85 -8.53 -1.84
N GLU A 16 -13.46 -9.67 -2.10
CA GLU A 16 -13.89 -10.64 -1.07
C GLU A 16 -12.69 -11.40 -0.47
N HIS A 17 -11.57 -11.42 -1.18
CA HIS A 17 -10.34 -12.07 -0.73
C HIS A 17 -9.50 -11.07 0.10
N GLN A 18 -9.53 -11.25 1.40
CA GLN A 18 -8.75 -10.47 2.34
C GLN A 18 -7.74 -11.37 3.06
N PHE A 19 -6.59 -10.81 3.41
CA PHE A 19 -5.62 -11.50 4.23
C PHE A 19 -5.59 -10.92 5.64
N GLU A 20 -5.45 -11.80 6.62
CA GLU A 20 -5.23 -11.41 8.00
C GLU A 20 -3.77 -10.94 8.17
N ARG A 21 -3.58 -9.66 8.51
CA ARG A 21 -2.25 -9.04 8.58
C ARG A 21 -1.29 -9.77 9.53
N ALA A 22 -1.81 -10.42 10.57
CA ALA A 22 -1.02 -11.15 11.54
C ALA A 22 -0.45 -12.47 10.99
N THR A 23 -1.02 -13.03 9.93
CA THR A 23 -0.68 -14.37 9.42
C THR A 23 0.24 -14.35 8.20
N VAL A 24 0.34 -13.21 7.50
CA VAL A 24 1.17 -13.08 6.29
C VAL A 24 2.60 -12.71 6.66
N SER A 25 3.57 -13.48 6.15
CA SER A 25 4.98 -13.12 6.22
C SER A 25 5.35 -12.22 5.04
N TRP A 26 5.77 -10.99 5.33
CA TRP A 26 6.20 -10.01 4.32
C TRP A 26 7.69 -10.06 4.00
N ASP A 27 8.49 -10.78 4.78
CA ASP A 27 9.93 -10.84 4.58
C ASP A 27 10.34 -11.30 3.17
N PRO A 28 9.66 -12.29 2.55
CA PRO A 28 9.97 -12.71 1.19
C PRO A 28 9.39 -11.79 0.11
N MET A 29 8.64 -10.73 0.46
CA MET A 29 8.05 -9.82 -0.51
C MET A 29 9.00 -8.70 -0.88
N ASN A 30 9.05 -8.33 -2.16
CA ASN A 30 9.58 -7.05 -2.58
C ASN A 30 8.55 -5.96 -2.27
N ARG A 31 8.96 -4.88 -1.62
CA ARG A 31 8.05 -3.84 -1.14
C ARG A 31 8.38 -2.49 -1.75
N ALA A 32 7.33 -1.73 -2.06
CA ALA A 32 7.41 -0.35 -2.47
C ALA A 32 6.61 0.53 -1.51
N LEU A 33 7.13 1.73 -1.25
CA LEU A 33 6.42 2.82 -0.58
C LEU A 33 6.14 3.91 -1.61
N ILE A 34 4.90 4.34 -1.71
CA ILE A 34 4.47 5.38 -2.63
C ILE A 34 3.78 6.47 -1.84
N CYS A 35 4.04 7.72 -2.20
CA CYS A 35 3.35 8.88 -1.66
C CYS A 35 2.82 9.74 -2.80
N ASP A 36 1.52 10.03 -2.72
CA ASP A 36 0.84 11.08 -3.48
C ASP A 36 0.44 12.19 -2.49
N PRO A 37 1.22 13.28 -2.43
CA PRO A 37 0.96 14.35 -1.48
C PRO A 37 -0.19 15.23 -1.95
N ALA A 38 -1.06 15.66 -1.02
CA ALA A 38 -2.09 16.65 -1.31
C ALA A 38 -1.48 17.91 -1.94
N SER A 39 -2.06 18.39 -3.03
CA SER A 39 -1.56 19.56 -3.78
C SER A 39 -1.63 20.88 -2.99
N GLY A 40 -2.34 20.89 -1.87
CA GLY A 40 -2.60 22.09 -1.06
C GLY A 40 -3.49 23.14 -1.73
N LYS A 41 -3.91 22.91 -2.99
CA LYS A 41 -4.76 23.85 -3.75
C LYS A 41 -6.24 23.76 -3.38
N LYS A 42 -6.64 22.61 -2.82
CA LYS A 42 -8.00 22.41 -2.30
C LYS A 42 -7.89 21.88 -0.87
N SER A 43 -8.68 22.45 0.03
CA SER A 43 -8.77 21.97 1.42
C SER A 43 -9.34 20.54 1.55
N SER A 44 -9.79 19.95 0.45
CA SER A 44 -10.40 18.63 0.37
C SER A 44 -9.42 17.52 -0.01
N ASP A 45 -8.23 17.84 -0.54
CA ASP A 45 -7.31 16.82 -1.04
C ASP A 45 -6.62 16.10 0.12
N TYR A 46 -6.55 14.78 0.03
CA TYR A 46 -5.84 13.93 0.99
C TYR A 46 -4.43 13.62 0.49
N THR A 47 -3.48 13.57 1.41
CA THR A 47 -2.22 12.89 1.16
C THR A 47 -2.47 11.39 1.27
N SER A 48 -2.14 10.65 0.23
CA SER A 48 -2.17 9.20 0.24
C SER A 48 -0.75 8.63 0.28
N MET A 49 -0.51 7.68 1.18
CA MET A 49 0.73 6.89 1.20
C MET A 49 0.38 5.43 1.29
N CYS A 50 0.87 4.62 0.37
CA CYS A 50 0.63 3.18 0.41
C CYS A 50 1.93 2.39 0.41
N VAL A 51 1.91 1.24 1.08
CA VAL A 51 2.98 0.25 1.02
C VAL A 51 2.43 -0.97 0.30
N ILE A 52 3.06 -1.31 -0.82
CA ILE A 52 2.66 -2.40 -1.69
C ILE A 52 3.73 -3.49 -1.64
N GLY A 53 3.31 -4.74 -1.48
CA GLY A 53 4.16 -5.92 -1.54
C GLY A 53 3.92 -6.74 -2.80
N TYR A 54 5.00 -7.21 -3.44
CA TYR A 54 4.97 -8.21 -4.50
C TYR A 54 5.37 -9.54 -3.90
N GLY A 55 4.46 -10.50 -3.89
CA GLY A 55 4.70 -11.83 -3.36
C GLY A 55 5.33 -12.78 -4.36
N ALA A 56 6.06 -13.80 -3.88
CA ALA A 56 6.60 -14.88 -4.72
C ALA A 56 5.50 -15.73 -5.37
N ASP A 57 4.28 -15.62 -4.91
CA ASP A 57 3.05 -16.21 -5.46
C ASP A 57 2.45 -15.40 -6.64
N HIS A 58 3.16 -14.34 -7.08
CA HIS A 58 2.73 -13.40 -8.10
C HIS A 58 1.47 -12.59 -7.74
N ASN A 59 1.16 -12.47 -6.45
CA ASN A 59 0.12 -11.58 -5.97
C ASN A 59 0.67 -10.24 -5.50
N ILE A 60 -0.16 -9.22 -5.55
CA ILE A 60 0.11 -7.86 -5.07
C ILE A 60 -0.68 -7.65 -3.78
N TYR A 61 -0.03 -7.13 -2.76
CA TYR A 61 -0.58 -6.95 -1.42
C TYR A 61 -0.54 -5.49 -1.00
N LEU A 62 -1.67 -4.94 -0.57
CA LEU A 62 -1.69 -3.66 0.14
C LEU A 62 -1.29 -3.92 1.60
N LEU A 63 -0.08 -3.53 2.00
CA LEU A 63 0.45 -3.80 3.33
C LEU A 63 0.14 -2.71 4.35
N ASP A 64 0.11 -1.45 3.91
CA ASP A 64 -0.22 -0.29 4.75
C ASP A 64 -0.79 0.85 3.90
N LEU A 65 -1.61 1.69 4.52
CA LEU A 65 -2.23 2.84 3.88
C LEU A 65 -2.32 4.00 4.87
N ILE A 66 -2.06 5.20 4.39
CA ILE A 66 -2.34 6.47 5.08
C ILE A 66 -3.17 7.30 4.12
N ARG A 67 -4.24 7.86 4.63
CA ARG A 67 -5.10 8.82 3.96
C ARG A 67 -5.45 9.92 4.96
N ASP A 68 -4.81 11.08 4.83
CA ASP A 68 -5.01 12.17 5.80
C ASP A 68 -4.60 13.53 5.21
N ARG A 69 -5.02 14.60 5.85
CA ARG A 69 -4.61 15.97 5.53
C ARG A 69 -3.35 16.33 6.31
N LEU A 70 -2.21 15.97 5.75
CA LEU A 70 -0.93 16.13 6.43
C LEU A 70 -0.22 17.41 6.01
N THR A 71 0.35 18.10 6.99
CA THR A 71 1.35 19.15 6.75
C THR A 71 2.64 18.56 6.18
N LEU A 72 3.51 19.38 5.62
CA LEU A 72 4.82 18.97 5.11
C LEU A 72 5.63 18.17 6.13
N SER A 73 5.70 18.64 7.38
CA SER A 73 6.42 17.94 8.45
C SER A 73 5.80 16.58 8.76
N GLN A 74 4.47 16.50 8.86
CA GLN A 74 3.76 15.26 9.11
C GLN A 74 3.92 14.26 7.95
N ARG A 75 3.91 14.75 6.70
CA ARG A 75 4.18 13.88 5.53
C ARG A 75 5.58 13.28 5.61
N ALA A 76 6.59 14.08 5.95
CA ALA A 76 7.96 13.60 6.09
C ALA A 76 8.09 12.59 7.24
N ASP A 77 7.46 12.86 8.39
CA ASP A 77 7.47 11.98 9.55
C ASP A 77 6.82 10.62 9.23
N GLU A 78 5.63 10.64 8.60
CA GLU A 78 4.90 9.41 8.21
C GLU A 78 5.66 8.62 7.13
N TYR A 79 6.24 9.28 6.13
CA TYR A 79 7.01 8.63 5.08
C TYR A 79 8.24 7.91 5.62
N ILE A 80 9.01 8.57 6.49
CA ILE A 80 10.17 7.97 7.16
C ILE A 80 9.72 6.83 8.10
N ARG A 81 8.62 7.00 8.83
CA ARG A 81 8.05 5.98 9.70
C ARG A 81 7.65 4.71 8.92
N LEU A 82 6.95 4.88 7.79
CA LEU A 82 6.60 3.77 6.92
C LEU A 82 7.83 3.06 6.36
N HIS A 83 8.85 3.83 5.95
CA HIS A 83 10.09 3.25 5.47
C HIS A 83 10.80 2.41 6.56
N ARG A 84 10.87 2.90 7.79
CA ARG A 84 11.47 2.16 8.91
C ARG A 84 10.72 0.87 9.22
N LYS A 85 9.39 0.93 9.18
CA LYS A 85 8.52 -0.21 9.49
C LYS A 85 8.60 -1.29 8.42
N TRP A 86 8.50 -0.90 7.16
CA TRP A 86 8.32 -1.84 6.06
C TRP A 86 9.58 -2.13 5.25
N ARG A 87 10.62 -1.32 5.40
CA ARG A 87 11.90 -1.44 4.69
C ARG A 87 11.69 -1.69 3.19
N PRO A 88 10.98 -0.82 2.48
CA PRO A 88 10.71 -0.99 1.07
C PRO A 88 12.00 -0.96 0.24
N MET A 89 12.03 -1.74 -0.83
CA MET A 89 13.11 -1.74 -1.81
C MET A 89 13.12 -0.47 -2.66
N LEU A 90 11.91 0.02 -2.99
CA LEU A 90 11.70 1.20 -3.81
C LEU A 90 10.79 2.19 -3.09
N CYS A 91 11.10 3.48 -3.23
CA CYS A 91 10.32 4.55 -2.63
C CYS A 91 10.00 5.60 -3.68
N GLY A 92 8.72 5.75 -4.00
CA GLY A 92 8.21 6.74 -4.95
C GLY A 92 7.52 7.91 -4.26
N TYR A 93 7.75 9.10 -4.77
CA TYR A 93 7.08 10.32 -4.30
C TYR A 93 6.61 11.14 -5.49
N GLU A 94 5.31 11.46 -5.56
CA GLU A 94 4.79 12.30 -6.63
C GLU A 94 5.21 13.76 -6.44
N SER A 95 5.82 14.34 -7.47
CA SER A 95 6.52 15.63 -7.33
C SER A 95 5.88 16.79 -8.10
N TYR A 96 4.63 16.66 -8.57
CA TYR A 96 3.97 17.73 -9.31
C TYR A 96 3.88 19.05 -8.52
N GLY A 97 4.92 19.88 -8.65
CA GLY A 97 5.03 21.18 -7.99
C GLY A 97 5.42 21.12 -6.50
N LEU A 98 5.78 19.96 -5.96
CA LEU A 98 6.10 19.73 -4.55
C LEU A 98 7.55 19.20 -4.35
N GLN A 99 8.51 19.66 -5.16
CA GLN A 99 9.93 19.33 -5.00
C GLN A 99 10.46 19.67 -3.61
N ALA A 100 9.90 20.70 -2.97
CA ALA A 100 10.24 21.09 -1.61
C ALA A 100 9.98 19.96 -0.58
N ASP A 101 8.99 19.09 -0.81
CA ASP A 101 8.71 17.96 0.06
C ASP A 101 9.87 16.96 0.08
N ILE A 102 10.37 16.59 -1.10
CA ILE A 102 11.49 15.65 -1.24
C ILE A 102 12.76 16.22 -0.64
N GLU A 103 13.04 17.52 -0.86
CA GLU A 103 14.18 18.21 -0.26
C GLU A 103 14.08 18.21 1.27
N TYR A 104 12.90 18.50 1.81
CA TYR A 104 12.65 18.47 3.25
C TYR A 104 12.84 17.07 3.84
N ILE A 105 12.34 16.02 3.17
CA ILE A 105 12.53 14.63 3.60
C ILE A 105 14.03 14.28 3.60
N LYS A 106 14.78 14.66 2.55
CA LYS A 106 16.23 14.44 2.47
C LYS A 106 17.00 15.17 3.59
N GLU A 107 16.59 16.38 3.95
CA GLU A 107 17.17 17.09 5.08
C GLU A 107 16.90 16.35 6.41
N ARG A 108 15.67 15.85 6.61
CA ARG A 108 15.33 15.03 7.79
C ARG A 108 16.13 13.72 7.82
N GLN A 109 16.29 13.04 6.70
CA GLN A 109 17.14 11.84 6.59
C GLN A 109 18.58 12.13 7.02
N ASN A 110 19.13 13.28 6.63
CA ASN A 110 20.48 13.69 7.02
C ASN A 110 20.59 13.94 8.52
N ARG A 111 19.63 14.67 9.12
CA ARG A 111 19.61 14.94 10.57
C ARG A 111 19.48 13.65 11.40
N GLU A 112 18.69 12.69 10.91
CA GLU A 112 18.44 11.43 11.60
C GLU A 112 19.46 10.32 11.28
N THR A 113 20.43 10.62 10.40
CA THR A 113 21.41 9.64 9.90
C THR A 113 20.75 8.38 9.35
N TYR A 114 19.55 8.54 8.74
CA TYR A 114 18.77 7.47 8.18
C TYR A 114 18.42 7.77 6.72
N ARG A 115 19.19 7.19 5.79
CA ARG A 115 19.12 7.53 4.37
C ARG A 115 18.53 6.38 3.55
N PHE A 116 17.68 6.73 2.60
CA PHE A 116 17.16 5.87 1.55
C PHE A 116 16.87 6.72 0.30
N GLU A 117 16.84 6.07 -0.85
CA GLU A 117 16.58 6.73 -2.12
C GLU A 117 15.09 7.02 -2.29
N ILE A 118 14.76 8.17 -2.87
CA ILE A 118 13.40 8.57 -3.22
C ILE A 118 13.38 8.85 -4.71
N GLN A 119 12.60 8.06 -5.45
CA GLN A 119 12.35 8.23 -6.87
C GLN A 119 11.20 9.22 -7.06
N GLU A 120 11.45 10.27 -7.84
CA GLU A 120 10.39 11.19 -8.25
C GLU A 120 9.46 10.52 -9.27
N LEU A 121 8.18 10.46 -8.92
CA LEU A 121 7.15 9.96 -9.82
C LEU A 121 6.62 11.09 -10.69
N LYS A 122 7.02 11.09 -11.96
CA LYS A 122 6.56 12.02 -13.00
C LYS A 122 5.84 11.21 -14.05
N GLY A 123 4.50 11.07 -13.91
CA GLY A 123 3.74 10.19 -14.79
C GLY A 123 3.63 10.73 -16.22
N LYS A 124 3.90 9.87 -17.22
CA LYS A 124 3.56 10.11 -18.62
C LYS A 124 2.11 9.71 -18.94
N LEU A 125 1.54 8.81 -18.13
CA LEU A 125 0.16 8.33 -18.28
C LEU A 125 -0.82 9.21 -17.51
N GLY A 126 -2.00 9.45 -18.08
CA GLY A 126 -3.12 10.07 -17.39
C GLY A 126 -3.61 9.20 -16.22
N LYS A 127 -4.23 9.81 -15.21
CA LYS A 127 -4.76 9.13 -14.02
C LYS A 127 -5.69 7.96 -14.39
N PHE A 128 -6.60 8.18 -15.33
CA PHE A 128 -7.53 7.16 -15.81
C PHE A 128 -6.80 5.89 -16.30
N ASP A 129 -5.77 6.06 -17.13
CA ASP A 129 -5.02 4.93 -17.68
C ASP A 129 -4.16 4.24 -16.62
N ARG A 130 -3.63 5.02 -15.64
CA ARG A 130 -2.88 4.44 -14.52
C ARG A 130 -3.75 3.52 -13.68
N VAL A 131 -4.90 4.01 -13.24
CA VAL A 131 -5.84 3.25 -12.41
C VAL A 131 -6.37 2.02 -13.15
N ASN A 132 -6.68 2.15 -14.44
CA ASN A 132 -7.16 1.02 -15.23
C ASN A 132 -6.17 -0.15 -15.35
N ARG A 133 -4.87 0.06 -15.08
CA ARG A 133 -3.87 -1.03 -14.99
C ARG A 133 -4.16 -2.01 -13.84
N LEU A 134 -4.89 -1.57 -12.79
CA LEU A 134 -5.29 -2.42 -11.68
C LEU A 134 -6.43 -3.38 -12.04
N ILE A 135 -7.26 -3.05 -13.02
CA ILE A 135 -8.46 -3.83 -13.39
C ILE A 135 -8.14 -5.31 -13.65
N PRO A 136 -7.20 -5.66 -14.56
CA PRO A 136 -6.92 -7.07 -14.83
C PRO A 136 -6.40 -7.80 -13.60
N ILE A 137 -5.60 -7.14 -12.76
CA ILE A 137 -5.02 -7.74 -11.55
C ILE A 137 -6.10 -8.03 -10.51
N CYS A 138 -7.04 -7.09 -10.31
CA CYS A 138 -8.18 -7.29 -9.42
C CYS A 138 -9.12 -8.37 -9.97
N ALA A 139 -9.42 -8.38 -11.27
CA ALA A 139 -10.28 -9.36 -11.91
C ALA A 139 -9.72 -10.79 -11.84
N GLU A 140 -8.39 -10.93 -11.86
CA GLU A 140 -7.69 -12.21 -11.70
C GLU A 140 -7.56 -12.65 -10.23
N GLY A 141 -8.09 -11.86 -9.27
CA GLY A 141 -7.96 -12.15 -7.83
C GLY A 141 -6.53 -12.03 -7.29
N ARG A 142 -5.67 -11.27 -7.97
CA ARG A 142 -4.25 -11.11 -7.64
C ARG A 142 -3.93 -9.87 -6.82
N PHE A 143 -4.91 -9.00 -6.59
CA PHE A 143 -4.76 -7.84 -5.70
C PHE A 143 -5.40 -8.14 -4.35
N TRP A 144 -4.58 -8.22 -3.32
CA TRP A 144 -4.99 -8.61 -1.98
C TRP A 144 -5.02 -7.43 -1.03
N LEU A 145 -6.13 -7.25 -0.35
CA LEU A 145 -6.32 -6.24 0.69
C LEU A 145 -6.22 -6.89 2.08
N PRO A 146 -5.69 -6.18 3.09
CA PRO A 146 -5.74 -6.68 4.46
C PRO A 146 -7.18 -6.64 4.99
N ASP A 147 -7.43 -7.41 6.02
CA ASP A 147 -8.71 -7.46 6.74
C ASP A 147 -9.16 -6.08 7.25
N ALA A 148 -8.23 -5.26 7.75
CA ALA A 148 -8.49 -3.89 8.14
C ALA A 148 -7.21 -3.06 8.23
N ILE A 149 -7.34 -1.74 8.02
CA ILE A 149 -6.35 -0.72 8.38
C ILE A 149 -7.05 0.36 9.19
N LEU A 150 -6.99 0.26 10.51
CA LEU A 150 -7.55 1.25 11.42
C LEU A 150 -6.56 2.38 11.67
N ARG A 151 -6.97 3.63 11.44
CA ARG A 151 -6.18 4.83 11.72
C ARG A 151 -7.02 5.93 12.31
N THR A 152 -6.44 6.65 13.27
CA THR A 152 -7.00 7.92 13.74
C THR A 152 -6.37 9.03 12.91
N ASN A 153 -7.21 9.79 12.20
CA ASN A 153 -6.78 10.91 11.36
C ASN A 153 -6.39 12.14 12.21
N THR A 154 -5.87 13.17 11.56
CA THR A 154 -5.45 14.43 12.21
C THR A 154 -6.60 15.19 12.89
N GLU A 155 -7.85 14.90 12.54
CA GLU A 155 -9.07 15.45 13.17
C GLU A 155 -9.50 14.61 14.40
N GLY A 156 -8.80 13.51 14.74
CA GLY A 156 -9.11 12.62 15.86
C GLY A 156 -10.19 11.58 15.55
N LYS A 157 -10.61 11.42 14.29
CA LYS A 157 -11.61 10.43 13.88
C LYS A 157 -10.93 9.10 13.55
N LEU A 158 -11.44 8.01 14.13
CA LEU A 158 -11.02 6.66 13.75
C LEU A 158 -11.68 6.26 12.43
N GLU A 159 -10.87 5.83 11.48
CA GLU A 159 -11.31 5.40 10.14
C GLU A 159 -10.77 4.00 9.82
N GLU A 160 -11.59 3.21 9.13
CA GLU A 160 -11.20 1.93 8.56
C GLU A 160 -10.91 2.15 7.06
N LEU A 161 -9.63 2.21 6.71
CA LEU A 161 -9.20 2.69 5.40
C LEU A 161 -9.41 1.67 4.28
N VAL A 162 -9.44 0.36 4.57
CA VAL A 162 -9.70 -0.67 3.54
C VAL A 162 -11.14 -0.57 3.06
N GLN A 163 -12.08 -0.41 3.96
CA GLN A 163 -13.49 -0.24 3.60
C GLN A 163 -13.72 1.06 2.82
N ILE A 164 -13.07 2.16 3.25
CA ILE A 164 -13.13 3.44 2.54
C ILE A 164 -12.58 3.27 1.12
N LEU A 165 -11.44 2.64 0.95
CA LEU A 165 -10.82 2.38 -0.35
C LEU A 165 -11.74 1.55 -1.26
N ILE A 166 -12.34 0.47 -0.76
CA ILE A 166 -13.25 -0.36 -1.54
C ILE A 166 -14.50 0.43 -1.94
N GLU A 167 -15.20 1.01 -0.95
CA GLU A 167 -16.54 1.57 -1.16
C GLU A 167 -16.51 2.92 -1.90
N GLN A 168 -15.56 3.78 -1.55
CA GLN A 168 -15.55 5.16 -2.02
C GLN A 168 -14.65 5.37 -3.24
N GLU A 169 -13.68 4.49 -3.47
CA GLU A 169 -12.74 4.65 -4.57
C GLU A 169 -12.86 3.54 -5.61
N PHE A 170 -12.61 2.25 -5.28
CA PHE A 170 -12.70 1.17 -6.25
C PHE A 170 -14.10 1.05 -6.87
N LEU A 171 -15.13 0.88 -6.04
CA LEU A 171 -16.50 0.66 -6.54
C LEU A 171 -17.12 1.92 -7.14
N ALA A 172 -16.65 3.08 -6.76
CA ALA A 172 -17.10 4.36 -7.30
C ALA A 172 -16.34 4.79 -8.56
N TRP A 173 -15.22 4.15 -8.91
CA TRP A 173 -14.43 4.51 -10.09
C TRP A 173 -15.20 4.32 -11.39
N PRO A 174 -15.17 5.25 -12.35
CA PRO A 174 -14.34 6.47 -12.43
C PRO A 174 -15.03 7.75 -11.96
N VAL A 175 -16.15 7.67 -11.26
CA VAL A 175 -16.96 8.81 -10.81
C VAL A 175 -16.84 9.08 -9.30
N SER A 176 -15.83 8.50 -8.66
CA SER A 176 -15.55 8.71 -7.25
C SER A 176 -15.33 10.18 -6.90
N ALA A 177 -15.81 10.60 -5.73
CA ALA A 177 -15.56 11.95 -5.20
C ALA A 177 -14.08 12.12 -4.77
N TYR A 178 -13.46 11.02 -4.37
CA TYR A 178 -12.05 10.91 -4.00
C TYR A 178 -11.48 9.69 -4.70
N ASP A 179 -10.24 9.78 -5.14
CA ASP A 179 -9.53 8.73 -5.85
C ASP A 179 -8.02 8.80 -5.60
N ASP A 180 -7.64 9.45 -4.48
CA ASP A 180 -6.24 9.71 -4.14
C ASP A 180 -5.51 8.42 -3.76
N ASP A 181 -6.17 7.50 -3.03
CA ASP A 181 -5.57 6.22 -2.63
C ASP A 181 -5.43 5.29 -3.83
N LEU A 182 -6.46 5.24 -4.68
CA LEU A 182 -6.46 4.41 -5.87
C LEU A 182 -5.39 4.87 -6.88
N ASP A 183 -5.21 6.19 -7.04
CA ASP A 183 -4.15 6.75 -7.87
C ASP A 183 -2.77 6.44 -7.29
N SER A 184 -2.57 6.67 -6.00
CA SER A 184 -1.33 6.34 -5.28
C SER A 184 -0.96 4.86 -5.46
N ILE A 185 -1.91 3.93 -5.24
CA ILE A 185 -1.69 2.49 -5.43
C ILE A 185 -1.28 2.19 -6.88
N SER A 186 -1.91 2.81 -7.87
CA SER A 186 -1.63 2.58 -9.28
C SER A 186 -0.21 2.97 -9.69
N ARG A 187 0.44 3.87 -8.92
CA ARG A 187 1.82 4.32 -9.14
C ARG A 187 2.87 3.24 -8.88
N VAL A 188 2.51 2.12 -8.25
CA VAL A 188 3.46 1.01 -8.05
C VAL A 188 4.05 0.52 -9.37
N PHE A 189 3.28 0.60 -10.47
CA PHE A 189 3.75 0.20 -11.80
C PHE A 189 4.73 1.19 -12.44
N ASP A 190 4.85 2.39 -11.90
CA ASP A 190 5.81 3.39 -12.37
C ASP A 190 7.22 3.18 -11.75
N LEU A 191 7.32 2.32 -10.73
CA LEU A 191 8.57 2.00 -10.02
C LEU A 191 9.34 0.81 -10.61
N GLU A 192 8.77 0.08 -11.57
CA GLU A 192 9.41 -1.11 -12.18
C GLU A 192 9.92 -2.13 -11.15
N MET A 193 9.14 -2.34 -10.10
CA MET A 193 9.53 -3.23 -9.01
C MET A 193 9.61 -4.70 -9.47
N PRO A 194 10.74 -5.39 -9.27
CA PRO A 194 10.88 -6.77 -9.67
C PRO A 194 10.03 -7.69 -8.79
N TRP A 195 9.57 -8.81 -9.35
CA TRP A 195 9.00 -9.90 -8.58
C TRP A 195 10.09 -10.59 -7.76
N PRO A 196 9.81 -11.03 -6.52
CA PRO A 196 10.76 -11.81 -5.75
C PRO A 196 11.00 -13.16 -6.43
N MET A 197 12.22 -13.67 -6.29
CA MET A 197 12.54 -15.03 -6.77
C MET A 197 11.74 -16.05 -5.97
N PRO A 198 11.13 -17.07 -6.64
CA PRO A 198 10.47 -18.14 -5.93
C PRO A 198 11.45 -18.85 -4.98
N VAL A 199 11.06 -19.05 -3.72
CA VAL A 199 11.86 -19.86 -2.80
C VAL A 199 11.66 -21.33 -3.18
N PRO A 200 12.73 -22.11 -3.46
CA PRO A 200 12.60 -23.53 -3.75
C PRO A 200 11.88 -24.26 -2.61
N VAL A 201 10.95 -25.15 -2.96
CA VAL A 201 10.11 -25.89 -1.99
C VAL A 201 10.97 -26.72 -1.02
N GLU A 202 12.17 -27.12 -1.42
CA GLU A 202 13.13 -27.91 -0.64
C GLU A 202 13.69 -27.18 0.61
N HIS A 203 13.55 -25.85 0.67
CA HIS A 203 13.98 -25.05 1.81
C HIS A 203 12.83 -24.57 2.72
N ARG A 204 11.62 -25.09 2.54
CA ARG A 204 10.61 -24.96 3.61
C ARG A 204 11.08 -25.84 4.77
N ASP A 205 11.79 -25.20 5.68
CA ASP A 205 12.31 -25.79 6.89
C ASP A 205 11.14 -26.33 7.73
N ASP A 206 10.92 -27.65 7.66
CA ASP A 206 9.89 -28.37 8.45
C ASP A 206 10.10 -28.26 9.97
N ARG A 207 11.10 -27.49 10.41
CA ARG A 207 11.39 -27.24 11.84
C ARG A 207 10.28 -26.51 12.58
N TYR A 208 9.37 -25.86 11.87
CA TYR A 208 8.22 -25.17 12.48
C TYR A 208 6.89 -25.93 12.39
N SER A 209 6.82 -27.08 11.72
CA SER A 209 5.56 -27.80 11.50
C SER A 209 5.28 -28.92 12.51
N LYS A 210 6.15 -29.17 13.48
CA LYS A 210 5.88 -30.17 14.53
C LYS A 210 5.68 -29.48 15.87
N PRO A 211 4.46 -29.57 16.48
CA PRO A 211 4.30 -29.18 17.87
C PRO A 211 5.22 -30.06 18.72
N ARG A 212 6.11 -29.45 19.51
CA ARG A 212 6.89 -30.16 20.52
C ARG A 212 5.91 -30.93 21.41
N ARG A 213 5.92 -32.27 21.34
CA ARG A 213 5.25 -33.11 22.33
C ARG A 213 5.84 -32.73 23.69
N ALA A 214 4.96 -32.22 24.56
CA ALA A 214 5.31 -32.05 25.96
C ALA A 214 5.80 -33.41 26.51
N ALA A 215 7.03 -33.45 26.95
CA ALA A 215 7.54 -34.63 27.67
C ALA A 215 6.72 -34.73 28.97
N SER A 216 5.93 -35.78 29.09
CA SER A 216 5.23 -36.11 30.33
C SER A 216 6.28 -36.57 31.37
N TRP A 217 6.57 -35.71 32.30
CA TRP A 217 7.25 -36.05 33.55
C TRP A 217 6.18 -36.49 34.55
N MET A 218 5.73 -37.73 34.38
CA MET A 218 5.01 -38.45 35.47
C MET A 218 5.18 -39.93 35.23
N ALA A 219 6.14 -40.50 35.90
CA ALA A 219 6.14 -41.89 36.36
C ALA A 219 7.34 -42.09 37.30
N SER A 220 7.17 -41.97 38.58
CA SER A 220 7.57 -42.86 39.67
C SER A 220 7.30 -42.19 40.99
#